data_ab3b50b5161722b23a1c1d0bc7e101cc
#
_entry.id   ab3b50b5161722b23a1c1d0bc7e101cc
#
_cell.length_a   1.000
_cell.length_b   1.000
_cell.length_c   1.000
_cell.angle_alpha   90.00
_cell.angle_beta   90.00
_cell.angle_gamma   90.00
#
_symmetry.space_group_name_H-M   'P 1'
#
loop_
_entity.id
_entity.type
_entity.pdbx_description
1 polymer ?
#
loop_
_entity_poly.entity_id
_entity_poly.type
_entity_poly.pdbx_seq_one_letter_code
_entity_poly.pdbx_strand_id
1 'polypeptide(L)'
;MLKTQTAIVTGASRGIGKSIAFKLAEQGMKLAIIGHSDEIHRTAEELRNKGYDHVIAFQLDIAEENQVNAMIQDTIQAYSTIDLLVNNAGVGFFKKVEETSLEEWKQVFDVNVQGVFVASKAVVPHMKNRNSGTIITISSDVGRYTIPNGAAYTATKYAVQGFSGSLAQEVREHGIRVGTINPGMVDTYFNNSEQGTADKEEWLKVDDIANAVVYMASAPKHMLIDEIVIHPLVQNYPIS
;
A
#
# COMPACT_ATOMS: atom_id res chain seq x y z
N MET A 1 -6.70 17.48 8.89
CA MET A 1 -7.63 16.52 9.53
C MET A 1 -8.13 15.57 8.45
N LEU A 2 -8.02 14.25 8.66
CA LEU A 2 -8.43 13.22 7.70
C LEU A 2 -9.93 12.92 7.72
N LYS A 3 -10.65 13.43 8.72
CA LYS A 3 -12.07 13.18 8.94
C LYS A 3 -12.90 13.54 7.69
N THR A 4 -13.80 12.66 7.29
CA THR A 4 -14.67 12.73 6.11
C THR A 4 -13.98 12.57 4.74
N GLN A 5 -12.65 12.47 4.69
CA GLN A 5 -11.93 12.13 3.47
C GLN A 5 -12.11 10.65 3.09
N THR A 6 -11.88 10.33 1.83
CA THR A 6 -12.01 8.96 1.31
C THR A 6 -10.64 8.38 1.01
N ALA A 7 -10.37 7.20 1.53
CA ALA A 7 -9.16 6.43 1.25
C ALA A 7 -9.46 5.13 0.51
N ILE A 8 -8.60 4.80 -0.43
CA ILE A 8 -8.51 3.47 -1.03
C ILE A 8 -7.28 2.77 -0.44
N VAL A 9 -7.47 1.52 0.03
CA VAL A 9 -6.36 0.70 0.56
C VAL A 9 -6.34 -0.63 -0.18
N THR A 10 -5.27 -0.89 -0.93
CA THR A 10 -5.10 -2.16 -1.64
C THR A 10 -4.42 -3.20 -0.74
N GLY A 11 -4.77 -4.50 -0.91
CA GLY A 11 -4.23 -5.58 -0.08
C GLY A 11 -4.66 -5.49 1.39
N ALA A 12 -5.90 -5.10 1.66
CA ALA A 12 -6.41 -4.83 3.00
C ALA A 12 -7.04 -6.04 3.71
N SER A 13 -6.93 -7.25 3.16
CA SER A 13 -7.51 -8.46 3.77
C SER A 13 -6.80 -8.87 5.06
N ARG A 14 -5.51 -8.60 5.20
CA ARG A 14 -4.70 -8.97 6.38
C ARG A 14 -3.44 -8.10 6.51
N GLY A 15 -2.66 -8.33 7.57
CA GLY A 15 -1.34 -7.72 7.76
C GLY A 15 -1.36 -6.18 7.74
N ILE A 16 -0.38 -5.58 7.08
CA ILE A 16 -0.19 -4.12 7.02
C ILE A 16 -1.43 -3.42 6.46
N GLY A 17 -1.98 -3.90 5.33
CA GLY A 17 -3.13 -3.25 4.69
C GLY A 17 -4.37 -3.25 5.57
N LYS A 18 -4.63 -4.34 6.30
CA LYS A 18 -5.73 -4.41 7.27
C LYS A 18 -5.52 -3.40 8.40
N SER A 19 -4.31 -3.34 8.99
CA SER A 19 -4.00 -2.36 10.04
C SER A 19 -4.14 -0.92 9.51
N ILE A 20 -3.67 -0.62 8.29
CA ILE A 20 -3.86 0.69 7.65
C ILE A 20 -5.36 1.04 7.56
N ALA A 21 -6.20 0.11 7.10
CA ALA A 21 -7.63 0.34 6.99
C ALA A 21 -8.25 0.69 8.36
N PHE A 22 -7.89 -0.04 9.42
CA PHE A 22 -8.36 0.27 10.79
C PHE A 22 -7.88 1.64 11.26
N LYS A 23 -6.59 1.96 11.10
CA LYS A 23 -6.06 3.26 11.54
C LYS A 23 -6.66 4.44 10.79
N LEU A 24 -6.94 4.32 9.49
CA LEU A 24 -7.62 5.36 8.71
C LEU A 24 -9.10 5.49 9.12
N ALA A 25 -9.78 4.38 9.42
CA ALA A 25 -11.14 4.41 9.97
C ALA A 25 -11.20 5.12 11.34
N GLU A 26 -10.23 4.87 12.23
CA GLU A 26 -10.08 5.58 13.52
C GLU A 26 -9.93 7.09 13.32
N GLN A 27 -9.37 7.55 12.20
CA GLN A 27 -9.29 8.98 11.85
C GLN A 27 -10.58 9.53 11.25
N GLY A 28 -11.63 8.71 11.09
CA GLY A 28 -12.93 9.11 10.55
C GLY A 28 -12.96 9.19 9.03
N MET A 29 -12.07 8.48 8.33
CA MET A 29 -12.09 8.37 6.87
C MET A 29 -13.15 7.37 6.39
N LYS A 30 -13.70 7.63 5.20
CA LYS A 30 -14.47 6.66 4.43
C LYS A 30 -13.48 5.75 3.68
N LEU A 31 -13.79 4.45 3.60
CA LEU A 31 -12.84 3.47 3.07
C LEU A 31 -13.40 2.68 1.89
N ALA A 32 -12.59 2.53 0.85
CA ALA A 32 -12.70 1.49 -0.14
C ALA A 32 -11.51 0.54 0.07
N ILE A 33 -11.77 -0.68 0.50
CA ILE A 33 -10.74 -1.67 0.80
C ILE A 33 -10.75 -2.77 -0.25
N ILE A 34 -9.56 -3.13 -0.74
CA ILE A 34 -9.39 -4.08 -1.82
C ILE A 34 -8.60 -5.29 -1.36
N GLY A 35 -9.06 -6.48 -1.75
CA GLY A 35 -8.38 -7.75 -1.56
C GLY A 35 -8.60 -8.69 -2.73
N HIS A 36 -7.69 -9.65 -2.91
CA HIS A 36 -7.81 -10.66 -3.96
C HIS A 36 -8.77 -11.81 -3.55
N SER A 37 -8.89 -12.08 -2.25
CA SER A 37 -9.70 -13.15 -1.70
C SER A 37 -10.93 -12.63 -0.95
N ASP A 38 -11.87 -13.52 -0.66
CA ASP A 38 -13.09 -13.26 0.13
C ASP A 38 -12.81 -12.72 1.55
N GLU A 39 -11.61 -12.91 2.08
CA GLU A 39 -11.20 -12.35 3.38
C GLU A 39 -11.40 -10.82 3.48
N ILE A 40 -11.45 -10.10 2.35
CA ILE A 40 -11.69 -8.65 2.34
C ILE A 40 -13.06 -8.29 2.92
N HIS A 41 -14.07 -9.13 2.69
CA HIS A 41 -15.42 -8.92 3.23
C HIS A 41 -15.44 -9.07 4.75
N ARG A 42 -14.66 -10.02 5.31
CA ARG A 42 -14.47 -10.13 6.78
C ARG A 42 -13.83 -8.87 7.37
N THR A 43 -12.81 -8.35 6.72
CA THR A 43 -12.17 -7.10 7.17
C THR A 43 -13.18 -5.95 7.20
N ALA A 44 -14.06 -5.85 6.20
CA ALA A 44 -15.12 -4.85 6.19
C ALA A 44 -16.15 -5.06 7.33
N GLU A 45 -16.52 -6.30 7.61
CA GLU A 45 -17.41 -6.65 8.72
C GLU A 45 -16.79 -6.29 10.08
N GLU A 46 -15.51 -6.61 10.27
CA GLU A 46 -14.79 -6.27 11.50
C GLU A 46 -14.71 -4.75 11.71
N LEU A 47 -14.51 -3.97 10.65
CA LEU A 47 -14.54 -2.51 10.70
C LEU A 47 -15.94 -2.00 11.11
N ARG A 48 -17.00 -2.49 10.48
CA ARG A 48 -18.39 -2.11 10.81
C ARG A 48 -18.75 -2.49 12.24
N ASN A 49 -18.34 -3.67 12.71
CA ASN A 49 -18.58 -4.13 14.09
C ASN A 49 -17.88 -3.24 15.14
N LYS A 50 -16.86 -2.49 14.74
CA LYS A 50 -16.23 -1.45 15.58
C LYS A 50 -16.87 -0.06 15.43
N GLY A 51 -17.96 0.06 14.66
CA GLY A 51 -18.67 1.33 14.45
C GLY A 51 -18.13 2.19 13.30
N TYR A 52 -17.31 1.61 12.41
CA TYR A 52 -16.83 2.30 11.21
C TYR A 52 -17.69 1.93 10.00
N ASP A 53 -18.85 2.57 9.87
CA ASP A 53 -19.89 2.17 8.90
C ASP A 53 -19.57 2.53 7.45
N HIS A 54 -18.68 3.50 7.21
CA HIS A 54 -18.34 3.96 5.87
C HIS A 54 -17.23 3.11 5.23
N VAL A 55 -17.51 1.84 4.99
CA VAL A 55 -16.55 0.89 4.39
C VAL A 55 -17.21 0.11 3.26
N ILE A 56 -16.59 0.15 2.08
CA ILE A 56 -16.92 -0.70 0.92
C ILE A 56 -15.74 -1.64 0.67
N ALA A 57 -16.03 -2.93 0.51
CA ALA A 57 -15.05 -3.96 0.19
C ALA A 57 -15.17 -4.37 -1.27
N PHE A 58 -14.04 -4.49 -1.95
CA PHE A 58 -13.92 -4.95 -3.32
C PHE A 58 -13.01 -6.17 -3.37
N GLN A 59 -13.55 -7.29 -3.85
CA GLN A 59 -12.75 -8.46 -4.20
C GLN A 59 -12.40 -8.38 -5.68
N LEU A 60 -11.13 -8.15 -5.99
CA LEU A 60 -10.65 -8.02 -7.36
C LEU A 60 -9.14 -8.31 -7.47
N ASP A 61 -8.69 -8.54 -8.69
CA ASP A 61 -7.26 -8.56 -9.02
C ASP A 61 -6.78 -7.13 -9.32
N ILE A 62 -5.83 -6.65 -8.53
CA ILE A 62 -5.29 -5.29 -8.66
C ILE A 62 -4.51 -5.07 -9.95
N ALA A 63 -4.06 -6.12 -10.62
CA ALA A 63 -3.39 -6.06 -11.91
C ALA A 63 -4.37 -5.89 -13.09
N GLU A 64 -5.67 -6.14 -12.86
CA GLU A 64 -6.71 -6.08 -13.89
C GLU A 64 -7.30 -4.66 -14.02
N GLU A 65 -6.86 -3.92 -15.03
CA GLU A 65 -7.20 -2.51 -15.25
C GLU A 65 -8.72 -2.25 -15.27
N ASN A 66 -9.50 -3.11 -15.92
CA ASN A 66 -10.95 -2.91 -16.01
C ASN A 66 -11.63 -3.05 -14.64
N GLN A 67 -11.19 -4.00 -13.80
CA GLN A 67 -11.73 -4.18 -12.45
C GLN A 67 -11.37 -2.98 -11.56
N VAL A 68 -10.15 -2.49 -11.65
CA VAL A 68 -9.70 -1.31 -10.89
C VAL A 68 -10.46 -0.06 -11.33
N ASN A 69 -10.64 0.17 -12.63
CA ASN A 69 -11.41 1.31 -13.12
C ASN A 69 -12.86 1.28 -12.64
N ALA A 70 -13.52 0.12 -12.65
CA ALA A 70 -14.88 -0.03 -12.12
C ALA A 70 -14.92 0.31 -10.62
N MET A 71 -14.03 -0.24 -9.82
CA MET A 71 -13.92 0.04 -8.39
C MET A 71 -13.70 1.54 -8.09
N ILE A 72 -12.87 2.23 -8.88
CA ILE A 72 -12.67 3.68 -8.74
C ILE A 72 -13.98 4.43 -8.99
N GLN A 73 -14.74 4.08 -10.04
CA GLN A 73 -16.02 4.72 -10.35
C GLN A 73 -17.05 4.46 -9.24
N ASP A 74 -17.15 3.22 -8.75
CA ASP A 74 -18.06 2.85 -7.65
C ASP A 74 -17.70 3.62 -6.37
N THR A 75 -16.41 3.77 -6.07
CA THR A 75 -15.93 4.55 -4.92
C THR A 75 -16.31 6.03 -5.05
N ILE A 76 -16.14 6.63 -6.24
CA ILE A 76 -16.55 8.03 -6.51
C ILE A 76 -18.05 8.16 -6.41
N GLN A 77 -18.83 7.22 -6.93
CA GLN A 77 -20.29 7.24 -6.83
C GLN A 77 -20.76 7.19 -5.36
N ALA A 78 -20.14 6.36 -4.53
CA ALA A 78 -20.53 6.18 -3.13
C ALA A 78 -20.08 7.34 -2.23
N TYR A 79 -18.89 7.88 -2.46
CA TYR A 79 -18.26 8.82 -1.53
C TYR A 79 -17.94 10.19 -2.13
N SER A 80 -18.17 10.40 -3.42
CA SER A 80 -17.95 11.63 -4.19
C SER A 80 -16.48 12.02 -4.38
N THR A 81 -15.58 11.53 -3.55
CA THR A 81 -14.16 11.90 -3.61
C THR A 81 -13.24 10.71 -3.36
N ILE A 82 -12.00 10.81 -3.86
CA ILE A 82 -10.88 9.96 -3.45
C ILE A 82 -9.76 10.93 -3.08
N ASP A 83 -9.37 10.93 -1.81
CA ASP A 83 -8.39 11.86 -1.24
C ASP A 83 -7.04 11.17 -0.97
N LEU A 84 -7.08 9.85 -0.73
CA LEU A 84 -5.90 9.03 -0.43
C LEU A 84 -5.97 7.71 -1.19
N LEU A 85 -4.89 7.36 -1.87
CA LEU A 85 -4.63 6.00 -2.35
C LEU A 85 -3.44 5.42 -1.57
N VAL A 86 -3.63 4.25 -0.96
CA VAL A 86 -2.54 3.47 -0.37
C VAL A 86 -2.33 2.21 -1.19
N ASN A 87 -1.28 2.21 -2.00
CA ASN A 87 -0.79 1.05 -2.72
C ASN A 87 -0.02 0.14 -1.75
N ASN A 88 -0.71 -0.82 -1.15
CA ASN A 88 -0.13 -1.76 -0.20
C ASN A 88 -0.16 -3.21 -0.69
N ALA A 89 -1.02 -3.56 -1.65
CA ALA A 89 -1.04 -4.90 -2.21
C ALA A 89 0.36 -5.30 -2.68
N GLY A 90 0.80 -6.48 -2.26
CA GLY A 90 2.11 -6.98 -2.62
C GLY A 90 2.30 -8.44 -2.21
N VAL A 91 3.04 -9.14 -3.03
CA VAL A 91 3.48 -10.53 -2.81
C VAL A 91 4.99 -10.60 -2.98
N GLY A 92 5.59 -11.65 -2.45
CA GLY A 92 7.02 -11.85 -2.63
C GLY A 92 7.47 -13.20 -2.07
N PHE A 93 8.63 -13.57 -2.51
CA PHE A 93 9.34 -14.78 -2.08
C PHE A 93 10.85 -14.53 -2.10
N PHE A 94 11.58 -15.36 -1.39
CA PHE A 94 13.05 -15.37 -1.40
C PHE A 94 13.54 -16.68 -1.99
N LYS A 95 14.14 -16.60 -3.20
CA LYS A 95 14.56 -17.75 -4.00
C LYS A 95 15.72 -17.35 -4.89
N LYS A 96 16.63 -18.27 -5.19
CA LYS A 96 17.72 -18.03 -6.13
C LYS A 96 17.18 -17.78 -7.54
N VAL A 97 17.91 -17.00 -8.32
CA VAL A 97 17.49 -16.63 -9.69
C VAL A 97 17.29 -17.87 -10.57
N GLU A 98 18.22 -18.82 -10.51
CA GLU A 98 18.16 -20.07 -11.29
C GLU A 98 17.02 -21.01 -10.87
N GLU A 99 16.45 -20.82 -9.71
CA GLU A 99 15.31 -21.58 -9.19
C GLU A 99 13.96 -20.86 -9.38
N THR A 100 13.99 -19.59 -9.78
CA THR A 100 12.80 -18.74 -9.96
C THR A 100 12.17 -19.00 -11.32
N SER A 101 10.91 -19.44 -11.35
CA SER A 101 10.20 -19.62 -12.61
C SER A 101 9.78 -18.29 -13.22
N LEU A 102 9.51 -18.28 -14.53
CA LEU A 102 9.01 -17.08 -15.21
C LEU A 102 7.60 -16.70 -14.72
N GLU A 103 6.79 -17.68 -14.34
CA GLU A 103 5.46 -17.49 -13.76
C GLU A 103 5.53 -16.78 -12.40
N GLU A 104 6.42 -17.23 -11.51
CA GLU A 104 6.66 -16.58 -10.22
C GLU A 104 7.17 -15.15 -10.42
N TRP A 105 8.10 -14.93 -11.34
CA TRP A 105 8.58 -13.60 -11.71
C TRP A 105 7.44 -12.69 -12.18
N LYS A 106 6.63 -13.15 -13.15
CA LYS A 106 5.49 -12.38 -13.66
C LYS A 106 4.50 -12.05 -12.55
N GLN A 107 4.12 -13.02 -11.72
CA GLN A 107 3.18 -12.82 -10.62
C GLN A 107 3.61 -11.70 -9.68
N VAL A 108 4.90 -11.66 -9.31
CA VAL A 108 5.41 -10.61 -8.43
C VAL A 108 5.37 -9.23 -9.12
N PHE A 109 5.68 -9.15 -10.41
CA PHE A 109 5.60 -7.91 -11.17
C PHE A 109 4.16 -7.46 -11.40
N ASP A 110 3.25 -8.37 -11.72
CA ASP A 110 1.83 -8.06 -11.95
C ASP A 110 1.21 -7.43 -10.70
N VAL A 111 1.43 -8.03 -9.52
CA VAL A 111 0.85 -7.48 -8.29
C VAL A 111 1.60 -6.23 -7.82
N ASN A 112 2.94 -6.30 -7.69
CA ASN A 112 3.71 -5.27 -7.01
C ASN A 112 3.98 -4.03 -7.87
N VAL A 113 4.04 -4.18 -9.19
CA VAL A 113 4.39 -3.08 -10.12
C VAL A 113 3.19 -2.67 -10.97
N GLN A 114 2.59 -3.61 -11.73
CA GLN A 114 1.44 -3.31 -12.55
C GLN A 114 0.25 -2.86 -11.71
N GLY A 115 -0.03 -3.52 -10.58
CA GLY A 115 -1.11 -3.12 -9.67
C GLY A 115 -0.94 -1.69 -9.14
N VAL A 116 0.28 -1.31 -8.75
CA VAL A 116 0.59 0.08 -8.33
C VAL A 116 0.38 1.07 -9.47
N PHE A 117 0.84 0.73 -10.67
CA PHE A 117 0.64 1.57 -11.86
C PHE A 117 -0.84 1.74 -12.18
N VAL A 118 -1.60 0.64 -12.27
CA VAL A 118 -3.02 0.65 -12.65
C VAL A 118 -3.86 1.46 -11.65
N ALA A 119 -3.69 1.23 -10.33
CA ALA A 119 -4.42 1.97 -9.32
C ALA A 119 -4.07 3.46 -9.31
N SER A 120 -2.79 3.81 -9.44
CA SER A 120 -2.34 5.20 -9.50
C SER A 120 -2.85 5.89 -10.78
N LYS A 121 -2.74 5.24 -11.95
CA LYS A 121 -3.27 5.73 -13.23
C LYS A 121 -4.77 6.05 -13.13
N ALA A 122 -5.53 5.20 -12.46
CA ALA A 122 -6.99 5.34 -12.36
C ALA A 122 -7.42 6.51 -11.46
N VAL A 123 -6.68 6.81 -10.36
CA VAL A 123 -7.07 7.89 -9.43
C VAL A 123 -6.54 9.26 -9.84
N VAL A 124 -5.41 9.33 -10.55
CA VAL A 124 -4.73 10.60 -10.89
C VAL A 124 -5.64 11.59 -11.62
N PRO A 125 -6.44 11.23 -12.65
CA PRO A 125 -7.32 12.19 -13.32
C PRO A 125 -8.34 12.82 -12.35
N HIS A 126 -8.92 12.03 -11.45
CA HIS A 126 -9.86 12.53 -10.44
C HIS A 126 -9.17 13.49 -9.45
N MET A 127 -7.98 13.15 -8.97
CA MET A 127 -7.21 14.00 -8.08
C MET A 127 -6.75 15.30 -8.76
N LYS A 128 -6.33 15.23 -10.05
CA LYS A 128 -5.97 16.41 -10.86
C LYS A 128 -7.14 17.38 -11.01
N ASN A 129 -8.33 16.89 -11.33
CA ASN A 129 -9.54 17.72 -11.47
C ASN A 129 -9.90 18.45 -10.16
N ARG A 130 -9.48 17.92 -9.01
CA ARG A 130 -9.72 18.51 -7.69
C ARG A 130 -8.54 19.32 -7.16
N ASN A 131 -7.41 19.30 -7.85
CA ASN A 131 -6.14 19.88 -7.39
C ASN A 131 -5.79 19.46 -5.94
N SER A 132 -6.01 18.19 -5.62
CA SER A 132 -5.78 17.64 -4.29
C SER A 132 -5.77 16.12 -4.32
N GLY A 133 -4.83 15.51 -3.60
CA GLY A 133 -4.75 14.07 -3.41
C GLY A 133 -3.45 13.66 -2.72
N THR A 134 -3.43 12.43 -2.25
CA THR A 134 -2.21 11.82 -1.70
C THR A 134 -2.13 10.37 -2.18
N ILE A 135 -0.98 9.96 -2.67
CA ILE A 135 -0.69 8.57 -3.06
C ILE A 135 0.48 8.09 -2.22
N ILE A 136 0.28 7.03 -1.46
CA ILE A 136 1.32 6.41 -0.63
C ILE A 136 1.53 4.98 -1.12
N THR A 137 2.78 4.62 -1.44
CA THR A 137 3.13 3.26 -1.84
C THR A 137 3.93 2.58 -0.73
N ILE A 138 3.45 1.42 -0.26
CA ILE A 138 4.21 0.58 0.67
C ILE A 138 5.23 -0.20 -0.16
N SER A 139 6.47 0.29 -0.12
CA SER A 139 7.60 -0.36 -0.77
C SER A 139 8.29 -1.35 0.20
N SER A 140 9.56 -1.23 0.37
CA SER A 140 10.40 -1.95 1.31
C SER A 140 11.77 -1.29 1.37
N ASP A 141 12.54 -1.54 2.41
CA ASP A 141 13.97 -1.20 2.47
C ASP A 141 14.75 -1.85 1.32
N VAL A 142 14.34 -3.06 0.86
CA VAL A 142 14.94 -3.70 -0.34
C VAL A 142 14.59 -2.99 -1.67
N GLY A 143 13.82 -1.92 -1.65
CA GLY A 143 13.71 -0.96 -2.76
C GLY A 143 14.89 0.03 -2.80
N ARG A 144 15.79 -0.03 -1.83
CA ARG A 144 17.00 0.80 -1.71
C ARG A 144 18.28 -0.03 -1.57
N TYR A 145 18.15 -1.27 -1.10
CA TYR A 145 19.24 -2.21 -0.89
C TYR A 145 18.95 -3.51 -1.64
N THR A 146 19.96 -4.32 -1.79
CA THR A 146 19.83 -5.64 -2.40
C THR A 146 20.12 -6.73 -1.38
N ILE A 147 19.43 -7.86 -1.50
CA ILE A 147 19.62 -9.03 -0.64
C ILE A 147 19.79 -10.29 -1.48
N PRO A 148 20.58 -11.27 -1.04
CA PRO A 148 20.65 -12.55 -1.69
C PRO A 148 19.28 -13.25 -1.69
N ASN A 149 18.99 -14.01 -2.71
CA ASN A 149 17.71 -14.71 -2.94
C ASN A 149 16.48 -13.81 -3.09
N GLY A 150 16.65 -12.48 -3.11
CA GLY A 150 15.57 -11.50 -3.21
C GLY A 150 15.43 -10.88 -4.59
N ALA A 151 16.09 -11.37 -5.63
CA ALA A 151 16.22 -10.67 -6.91
C ALA A 151 14.87 -10.24 -7.52
N ALA A 152 13.88 -11.13 -7.58
CA ALA A 152 12.55 -10.80 -8.12
C ALA A 152 11.82 -9.75 -7.28
N TYR A 153 11.75 -9.95 -5.97
CA TYR A 153 11.08 -9.02 -5.05
C TYR A 153 11.78 -7.66 -5.01
N THR A 154 13.11 -7.65 -4.85
CA THR A 154 13.93 -6.43 -4.87
C THR A 154 13.72 -5.63 -6.16
N ALA A 155 13.73 -6.29 -7.33
CA ALA A 155 13.48 -5.62 -8.61
C ALA A 155 12.13 -4.90 -8.63
N THR A 156 11.06 -5.50 -8.10
CA THR A 156 9.75 -4.84 -8.02
C THR A 156 9.76 -3.65 -7.08
N LYS A 157 10.48 -3.72 -5.96
CA LYS A 157 10.54 -2.62 -4.99
C LYS A 157 11.37 -1.43 -5.49
N TYR A 158 12.44 -1.68 -6.24
CA TYR A 158 13.13 -0.62 -6.99
C TYR A 158 12.23 0.01 -8.06
N ALA A 159 11.47 -0.82 -8.80
CA ALA A 159 10.55 -0.33 -9.82
C ALA A 159 9.51 0.64 -9.25
N VAL A 160 8.87 0.31 -8.12
CA VAL A 160 7.87 1.20 -7.52
C VAL A 160 8.46 2.46 -6.89
N GLN A 161 9.72 2.42 -6.44
CA GLN A 161 10.43 3.63 -6.01
C GLN A 161 10.63 4.59 -7.19
N GLY A 162 11.17 4.10 -8.30
CA GLY A 162 11.35 4.90 -9.52
C GLY A 162 10.03 5.45 -10.06
N PHE A 163 8.99 4.59 -10.12
CA PHE A 163 7.65 4.99 -10.53
C PHE A 163 7.08 6.10 -9.63
N SER A 164 7.12 5.92 -8.32
CA SER A 164 6.57 6.89 -7.36
C SER A 164 7.28 8.24 -7.44
N GLY A 165 8.61 8.23 -7.59
CA GLY A 165 9.40 9.45 -7.74
C GLY A 165 9.09 10.21 -9.03
N SER A 166 8.89 9.51 -10.17
CA SER A 166 8.49 10.13 -11.44
C SER A 166 7.07 10.68 -11.36
N LEU A 167 6.13 9.89 -10.83
CA LEU A 167 4.74 10.32 -10.66
C LEU A 167 4.64 11.56 -9.76
N ALA A 168 5.44 11.64 -8.69
CA ALA A 168 5.47 12.81 -7.81
C ALA A 168 5.79 14.10 -8.57
N GLN A 169 6.73 14.05 -9.53
CA GLN A 169 7.08 15.19 -10.36
C GLN A 169 5.97 15.57 -11.33
N GLU A 170 5.27 14.60 -11.91
CA GLU A 170 4.19 14.81 -12.90
C GLU A 170 2.91 15.42 -12.31
N VAL A 171 2.66 15.22 -11.00
CA VAL A 171 1.38 15.60 -10.39
C VAL A 171 1.49 16.70 -9.33
N ARG A 172 2.70 17.11 -8.95
CA ARG A 172 2.93 18.10 -7.89
C ARG A 172 2.30 19.47 -8.16
N GLU A 173 2.29 19.91 -9.42
CA GLU A 173 1.67 21.18 -9.81
C GLU A 173 0.15 21.20 -9.59
N HIS A 174 -0.47 20.01 -9.50
CA HIS A 174 -1.88 19.84 -9.14
C HIS A 174 -2.11 19.66 -7.63
N GLY A 175 -1.12 19.95 -6.79
CA GLY A 175 -1.22 19.80 -5.34
C GLY A 175 -1.39 18.33 -4.88
N ILE A 176 -1.02 17.36 -5.70
CA ILE A 176 -1.05 15.94 -5.37
C ILE A 176 0.31 15.55 -4.81
N ARG A 177 0.28 14.87 -3.67
CA ARG A 177 1.48 14.38 -2.97
C ARG A 177 1.66 12.89 -3.26
N VAL A 178 2.87 12.48 -3.60
CA VAL A 178 3.21 11.07 -3.80
C VAL A 178 4.44 10.77 -2.97
N GLY A 179 4.39 9.67 -2.21
CA GLY A 179 5.54 9.24 -1.43
C GLY A 179 5.50 7.74 -1.13
N THR A 180 6.59 7.25 -0.55
CA THR A 180 6.79 5.83 -0.25
C THR A 180 7.06 5.61 1.23
N ILE A 181 6.63 4.46 1.75
CA ILE A 181 7.06 3.94 3.05
C ILE A 181 7.83 2.65 2.79
N ASN A 182 9.03 2.58 3.35
CA ASN A 182 10.01 1.52 3.10
C ASN A 182 10.31 0.78 4.41
N PRO A 183 9.45 -0.18 4.80
CA PRO A 183 9.71 -0.97 5.98
C PRO A 183 10.86 -1.96 5.78
N GLY A 184 11.62 -2.20 6.85
CA GLY A 184 12.44 -3.40 7.01
C GLY A 184 11.59 -4.60 7.41
N MET A 185 12.10 -5.42 8.34
CA MET A 185 11.38 -6.62 8.82
C MET A 185 10.13 -6.25 9.60
N VAL A 186 8.96 -6.68 9.11
CA VAL A 186 7.64 -6.48 9.75
C VAL A 186 7.02 -7.83 10.05
N ASP A 187 6.48 -7.98 11.25
CA ASP A 187 5.75 -9.18 11.67
C ASP A 187 4.42 -9.29 10.90
N THR A 188 4.45 -10.08 9.83
CA THR A 188 3.34 -10.28 8.90
C THR A 188 3.28 -11.72 8.38
N TYR A 189 2.30 -11.98 7.52
CA TYR A 189 2.15 -13.22 6.74
C TYR A 189 2.99 -13.26 5.46
N PHE A 190 3.90 -12.30 5.25
CA PHE A 190 4.71 -12.22 4.03
C PHE A 190 5.60 -13.45 3.85
N ASN A 191 5.78 -13.90 2.59
CA ASN A 191 6.56 -15.09 2.23
C ASN A 191 6.08 -16.37 2.96
N ASN A 192 4.75 -16.58 3.03
CA ASN A 192 4.12 -17.73 3.71
C ASN A 192 4.50 -17.89 5.19
N SER A 193 4.88 -16.81 5.83
CA SER A 193 5.23 -16.78 7.23
C SER A 193 3.98 -16.61 8.11
N GLU A 194 4.06 -16.98 9.38
CA GLU A 194 3.00 -16.72 10.36
C GLU A 194 3.26 -15.41 11.09
N GLN A 195 2.21 -14.66 11.39
CA GLN A 195 2.28 -13.44 12.19
C GLN A 195 2.19 -13.78 13.69
N GLY A 196 2.91 -13.03 14.52
CA GLY A 196 2.85 -13.17 16.00
C GLY A 196 3.70 -14.31 16.55
N THR A 197 4.64 -14.83 15.79
CA THR A 197 5.59 -15.85 16.27
C THR A 197 6.68 -15.24 17.15
N ALA A 198 7.23 -16.03 18.09
CA ALA A 198 8.20 -15.55 19.08
C ALA A 198 9.49 -14.97 18.45
N ASP A 199 9.93 -15.50 17.33
CA ASP A 199 11.10 -15.02 16.58
C ASP A 199 10.92 -13.63 15.96
N LYS A 200 9.67 -13.15 15.90
CA LYS A 200 9.31 -11.82 15.37
C LYS A 200 8.90 -10.82 16.47
N GLU A 201 9.13 -11.14 17.73
CA GLU A 201 8.71 -10.28 18.84
C GLU A 201 9.30 -8.86 18.74
N GLU A 202 10.57 -8.76 18.35
CA GLU A 202 11.30 -7.50 18.20
C GLU A 202 11.21 -6.87 16.79
N TRP A 203 10.47 -7.49 15.87
CA TRP A 203 10.23 -6.92 14.53
C TRP A 203 9.20 -5.78 14.60
N LEU A 204 9.22 -4.91 13.59
CA LEU A 204 8.15 -3.91 13.42
C LEU A 204 6.79 -4.60 13.45
N LYS A 205 5.81 -3.92 14.02
CA LYS A 205 4.42 -4.38 13.98
C LYS A 205 3.66 -3.70 12.83
N VAL A 206 2.61 -4.33 12.37
CA VAL A 206 1.77 -3.78 11.28
C VAL A 206 1.25 -2.39 11.62
N ASP A 207 1.01 -2.11 12.90
CA ASP A 207 0.56 -0.81 13.40
C ASP A 207 1.62 0.29 13.25
N ASP A 208 2.92 -0.04 13.31
CA ASP A 208 3.99 0.94 13.10
C ASP A 208 3.92 1.52 11.69
N ILE A 209 3.68 0.64 10.71
CA ILE A 209 3.54 1.04 9.32
C ILE A 209 2.23 1.80 9.08
N ALA A 210 1.14 1.34 9.69
CA ALA A 210 -0.15 2.03 9.59
C ALA A 210 -0.11 3.44 10.20
N ASN A 211 0.60 3.61 11.32
CA ASN A 211 0.82 4.94 11.91
C ASN A 211 1.66 5.85 11.00
N ALA A 212 2.67 5.31 10.31
CA ALA A 212 3.42 6.08 9.32
C ALA A 212 2.55 6.53 8.13
N VAL A 213 1.61 5.68 7.67
CA VAL A 213 0.62 6.07 6.66
C VAL A 213 -0.25 7.23 7.16
N VAL A 214 -0.78 7.13 8.38
CA VAL A 214 -1.58 8.22 8.98
C VAL A 214 -0.77 9.50 9.07
N TYR A 215 0.49 9.43 9.51
CA TYR A 215 1.40 10.58 9.58
C TYR A 215 1.58 11.25 8.22
N MET A 216 1.93 10.48 7.17
CA MET A 216 2.09 11.01 5.80
C MET A 216 0.79 11.60 5.26
N ALA A 217 -0.33 10.90 5.43
CA ALA A 217 -1.64 11.35 4.93
C ALA A 217 -2.10 12.64 5.61
N SER A 218 -1.82 12.80 6.90
CA SER A 218 -2.20 13.98 7.70
C SER A 218 -1.28 15.18 7.55
N ALA A 219 -0.20 15.08 6.80
CA ALA A 219 0.74 16.18 6.58
C ALA A 219 0.04 17.42 6.03
N PRO A 220 0.44 18.64 6.43
CA PRO A 220 -0.12 19.89 5.89
C PRO A 220 0.02 19.96 4.36
N LYS A 221 -0.90 20.65 3.69
CA LYS A 221 -0.93 20.71 2.20
C LYS A 221 0.36 21.19 1.56
N HIS A 222 1.11 22.07 2.23
CA HIS A 222 2.39 22.60 1.73
C HIS A 222 3.58 21.64 1.94
N MET A 223 3.36 20.53 2.68
CA MET A 223 4.42 19.58 3.04
C MET A 223 4.30 18.33 2.21
N LEU A 224 5.40 17.95 1.58
CA LEU A 224 5.59 16.66 0.94
C LEU A 224 6.51 15.82 1.83
N ILE A 225 6.07 14.62 2.15
CA ILE A 225 6.92 13.55 2.71
C ILE A 225 7.09 12.55 1.58
N ASP A 226 8.22 12.60 0.93
CA ASP A 226 8.52 11.77 -0.24
C ASP A 226 8.94 10.35 0.14
N GLU A 227 9.54 10.18 1.33
CA GLU A 227 9.98 8.87 1.77
C GLU A 227 10.03 8.76 3.30
N ILE A 228 9.61 7.59 3.81
CA ILE A 228 9.84 7.18 5.20
C ILE A 228 10.49 5.79 5.19
N VAL A 229 11.64 5.64 5.83
CA VAL A 229 12.31 4.34 6.04
C VAL A 229 12.21 3.98 7.50
N ILE A 230 11.76 2.76 7.80
CA ILE A 230 11.54 2.29 9.18
C ILE A 230 12.16 0.90 9.33
N HIS A 231 13.06 0.72 10.29
CA HIS A 231 13.67 -0.57 10.62
C HIS A 231 13.41 -0.93 12.08
N PRO A 232 13.24 -2.22 12.40
CA PRO A 232 13.35 -2.65 13.81
C PRO A 232 14.81 -2.55 14.27
N LEU A 233 15.02 -2.29 15.54
CA LEU A 233 16.38 -2.13 16.10
C LEU A 233 17.26 -3.38 15.94
N VAL A 234 16.64 -4.55 15.87
CA VAL A 234 17.33 -5.84 15.71
C VAL A 234 17.75 -6.15 14.27
N GLN A 235 17.30 -5.39 13.31
CA GLN A 235 17.71 -5.54 11.91
C GLN A 235 19.10 -4.93 11.71
N ASN A 236 20.05 -5.73 11.21
CA ASN A 236 21.33 -5.19 10.80
C ASN A 236 21.14 -4.09 9.75
N TYR A 237 21.80 -2.95 9.94
CA TYR A 237 21.73 -1.87 8.98
C TYR A 237 22.29 -2.35 7.63
N PRO A 238 21.57 -2.15 6.53
CA PRO A 238 22.08 -2.59 5.24
C PRO A 238 23.38 -1.86 4.92
N ILE A 239 24.42 -2.63 4.60
CA ILE A 239 25.69 -2.09 4.12
C ILE A 239 25.47 -1.77 2.63
N SER A 240 25.60 -0.49 2.28
CA SER A 240 25.56 -0.02 0.91
C SER A 240 26.74 -0.49 0.07
#